data_33e8d208f59440e0c799c9904efcb1b1
#
_entry.id   33e8d208f59440e0c799c9904efcb1b1
#
_cell.length_a   1.000
_cell.length_b   1.000
_cell.length_c   1.000
_cell.angle_alpha   90.00
_cell.angle_beta   90.00
_cell.angle_gamma   90.00
#
_symmetry.space_group_name_H-M   'P 1'
#
loop_
_entity.id
_entity.type
_entity.pdbx_description
1 polymer ?
#
loop_
_entity_poly.entity_id
_entity_poly.type
_entity_poly.pdbx_seq_one_letter_code
_entity_poly.pdbx_strand_id
1 'polypeptide(L)'
;MWIVAMIPVVVTSVVLQFMPDVIPMHHDLEGNTDRWGSKTESLIFPIKILFITLFWYLLINVFEKKSITAKTEKEQMEAKSSAKVLCVVGLSQAIMFGIMHCFILYSSWIQANTGSSQATIDIAKVSCILCGILFIVLGNFMTKAKRNAVVGLRTVWSMHNDDTWRKSNRFGAICIMVTGLLTIITSIY
;
A
#
# COMPACT_ATOMS: atom_id res chain seq x y z
N MET A 1 8.79 -3.99 8.69
CA MET A 1 8.47 -3.86 7.26
C MET A 1 8.82 -5.13 6.49
N TRP A 2 10.07 -5.63 6.53
CA TRP A 2 10.51 -6.85 5.81
C TRP A 2 9.70 -8.11 6.17
N ILE A 3 9.44 -8.35 7.48
CA ILE A 3 8.63 -9.50 7.90
C ILE A 3 7.27 -9.48 7.21
N VAL A 4 6.60 -8.33 7.18
CA VAL A 4 5.29 -8.18 6.54
C VAL A 4 5.37 -8.42 5.03
N ALA A 5 6.40 -7.90 4.37
CA ALA A 5 6.60 -8.06 2.93
C ALA A 5 6.96 -9.51 2.52
N MET A 6 7.54 -10.30 3.43
CA MET A 6 7.84 -11.72 3.19
C MET A 6 6.61 -12.62 3.32
N ILE A 7 5.59 -12.22 4.08
CA ILE A 7 4.39 -13.05 4.26
C ILE A 7 3.75 -13.45 2.92
N PRO A 8 3.49 -12.53 1.96
CA PRO A 8 2.92 -12.91 0.67
C PRO A 8 3.79 -13.89 -0.11
N VAL A 9 5.12 -13.80 -0.02
CA VAL A 9 6.05 -14.73 -0.68
C VAL A 9 5.88 -16.14 -0.11
N VAL A 10 5.89 -16.25 1.22
CA VAL A 10 5.73 -17.53 1.90
C VAL A 10 4.37 -18.15 1.62
N VAL A 11 3.29 -17.34 1.75
CA VAL A 11 1.93 -17.78 1.46
C VAL A 11 1.81 -18.29 0.04
N THR A 12 2.33 -17.54 -0.94
CA THR A 12 2.31 -17.96 -2.35
C THR A 12 3.06 -19.27 -2.54
N SER A 13 4.28 -19.38 -2.02
CA SER A 13 5.11 -20.58 -2.18
C SER A 13 4.44 -21.84 -1.61
N VAL A 14 3.68 -21.70 -0.53
CA VAL A 14 2.91 -22.81 0.06
C VAL A 14 1.68 -23.11 -0.79
N VAL A 15 0.89 -22.10 -1.15
CA VAL A 15 -0.37 -22.28 -1.90
C VAL A 15 -0.12 -22.88 -3.28
N LEU A 16 0.98 -22.50 -3.97
CA LEU A 16 1.33 -23.04 -5.29
C LEU A 16 1.52 -24.56 -5.31
N GLN A 17 1.82 -25.19 -4.17
CA GLN A 17 1.93 -26.65 -4.09
C GLN A 17 0.58 -27.36 -4.26
N PHE A 18 -0.51 -26.67 -3.96
CA PHE A 18 -1.88 -27.17 -4.03
C PHE A 18 -2.66 -26.67 -5.25
N MET A 19 -2.05 -25.81 -6.06
CA MET A 19 -2.68 -25.23 -7.25
C MET A 19 -2.39 -26.08 -8.50
N PRO A 20 -3.35 -26.15 -9.45
CA PRO A 20 -3.10 -26.67 -10.80
C PRO A 20 -1.96 -25.90 -11.49
N ASP A 21 -1.32 -26.53 -12.49
CA ASP A 21 -0.18 -25.91 -13.18
C ASP A 21 -0.55 -24.68 -14.02
N VAL A 22 -1.80 -24.64 -14.47
CA VAL A 22 -2.35 -23.52 -15.25
C VAL A 22 -3.49 -22.88 -14.47
N ILE A 23 -3.40 -21.57 -14.28
CA ILE A 23 -4.36 -20.78 -13.50
C ILE A 23 -4.74 -19.48 -14.26
N PRO A 24 -5.89 -18.88 -13.93
CA PRO A 24 -6.26 -17.58 -14.50
C PRO A 24 -5.30 -16.48 -14.00
N MET A 25 -4.78 -15.70 -14.94
CA MET A 25 -3.78 -14.66 -14.68
C MET A 25 -4.27 -13.25 -14.97
N HIS A 26 -5.28 -13.11 -15.82
CA HIS A 26 -5.87 -11.82 -16.14
C HIS A 26 -7.37 -11.98 -16.41
N HIS A 27 -8.12 -10.93 -16.09
CA HIS A 27 -9.56 -10.84 -16.30
C HIS A 27 -9.88 -9.53 -17.02
N ASP A 28 -10.87 -9.56 -17.87
CA ASP A 28 -11.43 -8.37 -18.49
C ASP A 28 -12.26 -7.54 -17.48
N LEU A 29 -12.82 -6.42 -17.93
CA LEU A 29 -13.65 -5.54 -17.09
C LEU A 29 -14.96 -6.18 -16.63
N GLU A 30 -15.40 -7.24 -17.29
CA GLU A 30 -16.61 -8.00 -16.96
C GLU A 30 -16.30 -9.17 -16.02
N GLY A 31 -15.03 -9.37 -15.67
CA GLY A 31 -14.55 -10.42 -14.78
C GLY A 31 -14.31 -11.77 -15.45
N ASN A 32 -14.38 -11.84 -16.81
CA ASN A 32 -14.06 -13.06 -17.53
C ASN A 32 -12.56 -13.24 -17.66
N THR A 33 -12.09 -14.47 -17.52
CA THR A 33 -10.67 -14.78 -17.70
C THR A 33 -10.31 -14.71 -19.19
N ASP A 34 -9.44 -13.78 -19.55
CA ASP A 34 -8.93 -13.60 -20.91
C ASP A 34 -7.48 -14.08 -21.07
N ARG A 35 -6.80 -14.39 -19.96
CA ARG A 35 -5.44 -14.99 -20.00
C ARG A 35 -5.27 -16.04 -18.91
N TRP A 36 -4.82 -17.21 -19.33
CA TRP A 36 -4.33 -18.29 -18.48
C TRP A 36 -2.81 -18.35 -18.55
N GLY A 37 -2.16 -18.76 -17.46
CA GLY A 37 -0.69 -18.84 -17.39
C GLY A 37 -0.22 -19.84 -16.35
N SER A 38 1.11 -19.98 -16.24
CA SER A 38 1.70 -20.87 -15.24
C SER A 38 1.47 -20.34 -13.83
N LYS A 39 1.14 -21.24 -12.90
CA LYS A 39 0.99 -20.90 -11.48
C LYS A 39 2.20 -20.15 -10.89
N THR A 40 3.40 -20.41 -11.41
CA THR A 40 4.64 -19.75 -10.94
C THR A 40 4.66 -18.26 -11.23
N GLU A 41 3.89 -17.77 -12.21
CA GLU A 41 3.75 -16.34 -12.49
C GLU A 41 3.13 -15.58 -11.31
N SER A 42 2.38 -16.25 -10.43
CA SER A 42 1.83 -15.65 -9.20
C SER A 42 2.90 -15.14 -8.24
N LEU A 43 4.15 -15.61 -8.34
CA LEU A 43 5.28 -15.09 -7.56
C LEU A 43 5.72 -13.69 -7.98
N ILE A 44 5.36 -13.26 -9.19
CA ILE A 44 5.75 -11.92 -9.69
C ILE A 44 5.20 -10.81 -8.79
N PHE A 45 3.96 -10.96 -8.30
CA PHE A 45 3.34 -9.92 -7.47
C PHE A 45 4.01 -9.77 -6.09
N PRO A 46 4.21 -10.83 -5.29
CA PRO A 46 4.94 -10.72 -4.02
C PRO A 46 6.40 -10.30 -4.20
N ILE A 47 7.06 -10.67 -5.30
CA ILE A 47 8.40 -10.15 -5.62
C ILE A 47 8.35 -8.63 -5.84
N LYS A 48 7.35 -8.09 -6.54
CA LYS A 48 7.15 -6.64 -6.67
C LYS A 48 6.97 -5.96 -5.31
N ILE A 49 6.24 -6.59 -4.37
CA ILE A 49 6.09 -6.06 -2.99
C ILE A 49 7.46 -5.94 -2.31
N LEU A 50 8.36 -6.92 -2.48
CA LEU A 50 9.72 -6.85 -1.94
C LEU A 50 10.53 -5.69 -2.55
N PHE A 51 10.44 -5.47 -3.87
CA PHE A 51 11.12 -4.34 -4.51
C PHE A 51 10.60 -2.99 -4.00
N ILE A 52 9.28 -2.84 -3.85
CA ILE A 52 8.69 -1.62 -3.29
C ILE A 52 9.13 -1.44 -1.83
N THR A 53 9.21 -2.54 -1.06
CA THR A 53 9.69 -2.51 0.33
C THR A 53 11.16 -2.10 0.41
N LEU A 54 11.99 -2.57 -0.51
CA LEU A 54 13.39 -2.14 -0.64
C LEU A 54 13.50 -0.64 -0.94
N PHE A 55 12.67 -0.14 -1.85
CA PHE A 55 12.63 1.30 -2.16
C PHE A 55 12.31 2.13 -0.90
N TRP A 56 11.27 1.77 -0.15
CA TRP A 56 10.94 2.45 1.10
C TRP A 56 12.05 2.36 2.13
N TYR A 57 12.67 1.19 2.28
CA TYR A 57 13.79 0.98 3.18
C TYR A 57 14.98 1.90 2.85
N LEU A 58 15.33 2.02 1.58
CA LEU A 58 16.41 2.91 1.14
C LEU A 58 16.08 4.38 1.46
N LEU A 59 14.85 4.82 1.20
CA LEU A 59 14.42 6.19 1.53
C LEU A 59 14.44 6.45 3.04
N ILE A 60 13.98 5.52 3.85
CA ILE A 60 14.01 5.63 5.31
C ILE A 60 15.45 5.81 5.79
N ASN A 61 16.39 4.98 5.31
CA ASN A 61 17.80 5.08 5.66
C ASN A 61 18.42 6.43 5.29
N VAL A 62 18.00 7.04 4.16
CA VAL A 62 18.47 8.40 3.81
C VAL A 62 18.06 9.40 4.87
N PHE A 63 16.79 9.38 5.31
CA PHE A 63 16.32 10.32 6.33
C PHE A 63 16.85 10.02 7.73
N GLU A 64 17.06 8.75 8.07
CA GLU A 64 17.73 8.38 9.34
C GLU A 64 19.17 8.90 9.38
N LYS A 65 19.95 8.67 8.32
CA LYS A 65 21.30 9.25 8.20
C LYS A 65 21.29 10.76 8.29
N LYS A 66 20.35 11.42 7.58
CA LYS A 66 20.19 12.88 7.66
C LYS A 66 19.88 13.34 9.08
N SER A 67 19.10 12.58 9.85
CA SER A 67 18.81 12.93 11.25
C SER A 67 20.03 12.84 12.15
N ILE A 68 20.97 11.93 11.87
CA ILE A 68 22.21 11.76 12.64
C ILE A 68 23.22 12.88 12.32
N THR A 69 23.28 13.31 11.05
CA THR A 69 24.21 14.32 10.56
C THR A 69 23.67 15.75 10.63
N ALA A 70 22.46 15.93 11.15
CA ALA A 70 21.81 17.25 11.26
C ALA A 70 22.61 18.18 12.19
N LYS A 71 22.75 19.42 11.76
CA LYS A 71 23.50 20.45 12.53
C LYS A 71 22.63 21.15 13.59
N THR A 72 21.33 21.11 13.44
CA THR A 72 20.36 21.74 14.33
C THR A 72 19.32 20.74 14.83
N GLU A 73 18.81 20.95 16.05
CA GLU A 73 17.73 20.13 16.62
C GLU A 73 16.48 20.12 15.71
N LYS A 74 16.19 21.25 15.06
CA LYS A 74 15.06 21.38 14.14
C LYS A 74 15.24 20.45 12.94
N GLU A 75 16.39 20.48 12.28
CA GLU A 75 16.68 19.59 11.13
C GLU A 75 16.64 18.12 11.55
N GLN A 76 17.14 17.80 12.74
CA GLN A 76 17.09 16.45 13.28
C GLN A 76 15.64 15.97 13.48
N MET A 77 14.78 16.80 14.07
CA MET A 77 13.37 16.48 14.29
C MET A 77 12.62 16.32 12.97
N GLU A 78 12.86 17.19 12.00
CA GLU A 78 12.22 17.11 10.67
C GLU A 78 12.65 15.83 9.93
N ALA A 79 13.91 15.44 9.98
CA ALA A 79 14.43 14.22 9.38
C ALA A 79 13.86 12.96 10.07
N LYS A 80 13.83 12.92 11.40
CA LYS A 80 13.19 11.82 12.16
C LYS A 80 11.70 11.70 11.85
N SER A 81 10.99 12.83 11.76
CA SER A 81 9.59 12.84 11.39
C SER A 81 9.38 12.29 9.97
N SER A 82 10.25 12.66 9.03
CA SER A 82 10.21 12.14 7.66
C SER A 82 10.43 10.63 7.61
N ALA A 83 11.45 10.10 8.30
CA ALA A 83 11.70 8.66 8.38
C ALA A 83 10.50 7.90 8.95
N LYS A 84 9.90 8.42 10.03
CA LYS A 84 8.71 7.82 10.65
C LYS A 84 7.51 7.78 9.70
N VAL A 85 7.27 8.87 8.96
CA VAL A 85 6.18 8.95 7.97
C VAL A 85 6.39 7.92 6.87
N LEU A 86 7.61 7.84 6.30
CA LEU A 86 7.95 6.86 5.27
C LEU A 86 7.76 5.42 5.76
N CYS A 87 8.12 5.14 7.00
CA CYS A 87 7.92 3.83 7.60
C CYS A 87 6.43 3.47 7.68
N VAL A 88 5.57 4.39 8.10
CA VAL A 88 4.12 4.18 8.16
C VAL A 88 3.54 3.97 6.76
N VAL A 89 3.91 4.81 5.79
CA VAL A 89 3.44 4.70 4.40
C VAL A 89 3.87 3.36 3.80
N GLY A 90 5.16 3.03 3.88
CA GLY A 90 5.68 1.78 3.33
C GLY A 90 5.09 0.52 3.98
N LEU A 91 4.89 0.54 5.30
CA LEU A 91 4.26 -0.56 6.01
C LEU A 91 2.79 -0.73 5.62
N SER A 92 2.04 0.36 5.59
CA SER A 92 0.62 0.34 5.21
C SER A 92 0.42 -0.15 3.79
N GLN A 93 1.29 0.27 2.87
CA GLN A 93 1.27 -0.18 1.48
C GLN A 93 1.63 -1.66 1.35
N ALA A 94 2.63 -2.16 2.09
CA ALA A 94 3.01 -3.56 2.07
C ALA A 94 1.88 -4.45 2.60
N ILE A 95 1.18 -4.02 3.66
CA ILE A 95 0.00 -4.71 4.20
C ILE A 95 -1.12 -4.73 3.16
N MET A 96 -1.45 -3.58 2.56
CA MET A 96 -2.50 -3.46 1.56
C MET A 96 -2.26 -4.39 0.37
N PHE A 97 -1.06 -4.34 -0.22
CA PHE A 97 -0.73 -5.20 -1.36
C PHE A 97 -0.65 -6.68 -0.98
N GLY A 98 -0.19 -7.00 0.24
CA GLY A 98 -0.19 -8.36 0.74
C GLY A 98 -1.60 -8.94 0.85
N ILE A 99 -2.54 -8.19 1.42
CA ILE A 99 -3.95 -8.58 1.51
C ILE A 99 -4.57 -8.73 0.10
N MET A 100 -4.34 -7.76 -0.78
CA MET A 100 -4.82 -7.82 -2.16
C MET A 100 -4.31 -9.06 -2.88
N HIS A 101 -3.04 -9.41 -2.70
CA HIS A 101 -2.46 -10.61 -3.29
C HIS A 101 -3.09 -11.89 -2.77
N CYS A 102 -3.43 -11.96 -1.48
CA CYS A 102 -4.16 -13.11 -0.92
C CYS A 102 -5.54 -13.29 -1.58
N PHE A 103 -6.26 -12.20 -1.86
CA PHE A 103 -7.53 -12.27 -2.59
C PHE A 103 -7.35 -12.74 -4.04
N ILE A 104 -6.31 -12.26 -4.72
CA ILE A 104 -5.97 -12.70 -6.08
C ILE A 104 -5.68 -14.20 -6.09
N LEU A 105 -4.81 -14.68 -5.20
CA LEU A 105 -4.47 -16.10 -5.10
C LEU A 105 -5.69 -16.97 -4.81
N TYR A 106 -6.52 -16.55 -3.87
CA TYR A 106 -7.73 -17.27 -3.49
C TYR A 106 -8.71 -17.36 -4.66
N SER A 107 -8.96 -16.24 -5.37
CA SER A 107 -9.82 -16.23 -6.56
C SER A 107 -9.28 -17.15 -7.65
N SER A 108 -7.98 -17.06 -7.95
CA SER A 108 -7.34 -17.90 -8.97
C SER A 108 -7.38 -19.38 -8.61
N TRP A 109 -7.21 -19.72 -7.32
CA TRP A 109 -7.28 -21.09 -6.84
C TRP A 109 -8.68 -21.71 -7.01
N ILE A 110 -9.73 -20.97 -6.60
CA ILE A 110 -11.11 -21.45 -6.77
C ILE A 110 -11.44 -21.62 -8.26
N GLN A 111 -11.15 -20.62 -9.08
CA GLN A 111 -11.41 -20.68 -10.51
C GLN A 111 -10.73 -21.87 -11.19
N ALA A 112 -9.44 -22.10 -10.89
CA ALA A 112 -8.70 -23.21 -11.47
C ALA A 112 -9.27 -24.58 -11.09
N ASN A 113 -9.82 -24.72 -9.87
CA ASN A 113 -10.42 -25.97 -9.41
C ASN A 113 -11.86 -26.17 -9.89
N THR A 114 -12.62 -25.09 -10.11
CA THR A 114 -14.02 -25.18 -10.56
C THR A 114 -14.17 -25.14 -12.07
N GLY A 115 -13.12 -24.77 -12.82
CA GLY A 115 -13.18 -24.56 -14.26
C GLY A 115 -14.00 -23.35 -14.67
N SER A 116 -14.32 -22.43 -13.74
CA SER A 116 -15.09 -21.22 -14.02
C SER A 116 -14.30 -20.27 -14.92
N SER A 117 -14.97 -19.69 -15.90
CA SER A 117 -14.41 -18.61 -16.74
C SER A 117 -14.51 -17.24 -16.07
N GLN A 118 -15.29 -17.11 -14.99
CA GLN A 118 -15.49 -15.84 -14.28
C GLN A 118 -14.74 -15.80 -12.96
N ALA A 119 -14.22 -14.62 -12.64
CA ALA A 119 -13.56 -14.35 -11.35
C ALA A 119 -14.51 -14.61 -10.18
N THR A 120 -14.04 -15.36 -9.19
CA THR A 120 -14.82 -15.63 -7.96
C THR A 120 -14.93 -14.37 -7.10
N ILE A 121 -13.93 -13.48 -7.19
CA ILE A 121 -13.87 -12.22 -6.44
C ILE A 121 -13.63 -11.09 -7.43
N ASP A 122 -14.41 -10.03 -7.31
CA ASP A 122 -14.17 -8.77 -7.99
C ASP A 122 -12.93 -8.08 -7.38
N ILE A 123 -11.78 -8.29 -8.00
CA ILE A 123 -10.51 -7.74 -7.55
C ILE A 123 -10.46 -6.22 -7.67
N ALA A 124 -11.17 -5.64 -8.65
CA ALA A 124 -11.26 -4.18 -8.78
C ALA A 124 -11.98 -3.58 -7.56
N LYS A 125 -13.11 -4.15 -7.17
CA LYS A 125 -13.86 -3.76 -5.96
C LYS A 125 -13.02 -3.90 -4.69
N VAL A 126 -12.35 -5.04 -4.51
CA VAL A 126 -11.45 -5.26 -3.36
C VAL A 126 -10.32 -4.23 -3.35
N SER A 127 -9.70 -3.96 -4.49
CA SER A 127 -8.61 -2.98 -4.61
C SER A 127 -9.07 -1.57 -4.22
N CYS A 128 -10.25 -1.13 -4.68
CA CYS A 128 -10.82 0.16 -4.32
C CYS A 128 -11.11 0.26 -2.81
N ILE A 129 -11.66 -0.78 -2.20
CA ILE A 129 -11.92 -0.82 -0.75
C ILE A 129 -10.60 -0.72 0.03
N LEU A 130 -9.59 -1.51 -0.35
CA LEU A 130 -8.27 -1.49 0.32
C LEU A 130 -7.57 -0.13 0.14
N CYS A 131 -7.65 0.50 -1.03
CA CYS A 131 -7.15 1.86 -1.25
C CYS A 131 -7.88 2.89 -0.39
N GLY A 132 -9.20 2.78 -0.26
CA GLY A 132 -9.98 3.66 0.61
C GLY A 132 -9.58 3.52 2.08
N ILE A 133 -9.37 2.30 2.57
CA ILE A 133 -8.83 2.03 3.91
C ILE A 133 -7.44 2.64 4.07
N LEU A 134 -6.56 2.47 3.08
CA LEU A 134 -5.22 3.06 3.10
C LEU A 134 -5.29 4.58 3.22
N PHE A 135 -6.16 5.25 2.47
CA PHE A 135 -6.34 6.71 2.55
C PHE A 135 -6.83 7.15 3.94
N ILE A 136 -7.74 6.41 4.57
CA ILE A 136 -8.19 6.70 5.93
C ILE A 136 -7.03 6.56 6.93
N VAL A 137 -6.25 5.49 6.84
CA VAL A 137 -5.08 5.26 7.72
C VAL A 137 -4.04 6.37 7.55
N LEU A 138 -3.68 6.69 6.30
CA LEU A 138 -2.68 7.73 6.01
C LEU A 138 -3.17 9.13 6.41
N GLY A 139 -4.44 9.44 6.16
CA GLY A 139 -5.05 10.70 6.58
C GLY A 139 -5.04 10.85 8.11
N ASN A 140 -5.45 9.80 8.85
CA ASN A 140 -5.39 9.82 10.31
C ASN A 140 -3.95 10.00 10.84
N PHE A 141 -2.96 9.37 10.20
CA PHE A 141 -1.57 9.56 10.57
C PHE A 141 -1.08 10.99 10.26
N MET A 142 -1.48 11.55 9.12
CA MET A 142 -1.10 12.89 8.67
C MET A 142 -1.54 13.98 9.66
N THR A 143 -2.66 13.81 10.38
CA THR A 143 -3.09 14.76 11.41
C THR A 143 -2.09 14.91 12.56
N LYS A 144 -1.28 13.88 12.81
CA LYS A 144 -0.34 13.76 13.93
C LYS A 144 1.09 13.99 13.50
N ALA A 145 1.36 14.06 12.19
CA ALA A 145 2.70 14.21 11.67
C ALA A 145 3.24 15.62 11.94
N LYS A 146 4.41 15.70 12.60
CA LYS A 146 5.17 16.94 12.71
C LYS A 146 5.64 17.37 11.33
N ARG A 147 6.06 18.65 11.20
CA ARG A 147 6.61 19.15 9.94
C ARG A 147 7.72 18.23 9.45
N ASN A 148 7.63 17.83 8.18
CA ASN A 148 8.52 16.85 7.57
C ASN A 148 8.68 17.16 6.07
N ALA A 149 9.67 16.50 5.45
CA ALA A 149 10.02 16.74 4.05
C ALA A 149 9.23 15.89 3.04
N VAL A 150 8.35 14.98 3.50
CA VAL A 150 7.82 13.90 2.64
C VAL A 150 6.32 13.98 2.44
N VAL A 151 5.54 13.98 3.52
CA VAL A 151 4.09 13.87 3.47
C VAL A 151 3.43 15.08 4.11
N GLY A 152 2.41 15.59 3.45
CA GLY A 152 1.60 16.67 3.92
C GLY A 152 1.30 17.72 2.84
N LEU A 153 0.40 18.63 3.14
CA LEU A 153 0.14 19.83 2.32
C LEU A 153 1.34 20.76 2.44
N ARG A 154 2.16 20.79 1.38
CA ARG A 154 3.43 21.53 1.34
C ARG A 154 3.34 22.70 0.39
N THR A 155 2.91 23.82 0.91
CA THR A 155 2.91 25.12 0.24
C THR A 155 3.81 26.08 1.00
N VAL A 156 4.16 27.21 0.40
CA VAL A 156 4.92 28.27 1.08
C VAL A 156 4.22 28.68 2.39
N TRP A 157 2.90 28.75 2.39
CA TRP A 157 2.08 29.09 3.55
C TRP A 157 2.09 28.01 4.63
N SER A 158 1.89 26.74 4.24
CA SER A 158 1.84 25.63 5.21
C SER A 158 3.20 25.38 5.87
N MET A 159 4.29 25.67 5.16
CA MET A 159 5.66 25.50 5.66
C MET A 159 6.18 26.69 6.46
N HIS A 160 5.43 27.79 6.55
CA HIS A 160 5.88 29.03 7.19
C HIS A 160 6.16 28.82 8.69
N ASN A 161 5.24 28.20 9.42
CA ASN A 161 5.41 27.89 10.84
C ASN A 161 4.64 26.59 11.23
N ASP A 162 4.80 26.14 12.47
CA ASP A 162 4.19 24.90 12.93
C ASP A 162 2.67 24.97 13.06
N ASP A 163 2.10 26.16 13.29
CA ASP A 163 0.65 26.37 13.36
C ASP A 163 0.01 26.28 11.97
N THR A 164 0.59 26.95 10.96
CA THR A 164 0.12 26.85 9.59
C THR A 164 0.28 25.44 9.05
N TRP A 165 1.40 24.76 9.36
CA TRP A 165 1.59 23.36 9.06
C TRP A 165 0.46 22.50 9.64
N ARG A 166 0.21 22.61 10.94
CA ARG A 166 -0.80 21.81 11.64
C ARG A 166 -2.19 22.01 11.05
N LYS A 167 -2.61 23.26 10.83
CA LYS A 167 -3.92 23.59 10.26
C LYS A 167 -4.09 23.07 8.83
N SER A 168 -3.11 23.32 7.96
CA SER A 168 -3.13 22.87 6.56
C SER A 168 -3.15 21.34 6.46
N ASN A 169 -2.31 20.67 7.24
CA ASN A 169 -2.23 19.21 7.22
C ASN A 169 -3.47 18.54 7.83
N ARG A 170 -4.08 19.14 8.85
CA ARG A 170 -5.37 18.67 9.37
C ARG A 170 -6.47 18.76 8.32
N PHE A 171 -6.54 19.86 7.57
CA PHE A 171 -7.49 20.00 6.47
C PHE A 171 -7.24 18.94 5.39
N GLY A 172 -6.00 18.82 4.89
CA GLY A 172 -5.66 17.83 3.87
C GLY A 172 -5.91 16.39 4.34
N ALA A 173 -5.64 16.09 5.60
CA ALA A 173 -5.92 14.79 6.20
C ALA A 173 -7.42 14.46 6.20
N ILE A 174 -8.27 15.43 6.56
CA ILE A 174 -9.73 15.26 6.49
C ILE A 174 -10.18 14.99 5.06
N CYS A 175 -9.66 15.76 4.09
CA CYS A 175 -9.97 15.53 2.67
C CYS A 175 -9.60 14.13 2.22
N ILE A 176 -8.39 13.64 2.57
CA ILE A 176 -7.93 12.28 2.22
C ILE A 176 -8.82 11.21 2.89
N MET A 177 -9.16 11.38 4.17
CA MET A 177 -10.04 10.42 4.87
C MET A 177 -11.45 10.39 4.28
N VAL A 178 -12.02 11.56 3.94
CA VAL A 178 -13.33 11.65 3.27
C VAL A 178 -13.27 10.99 1.89
N THR A 179 -12.22 11.26 1.10
CA THR A 179 -12.01 10.58 -0.19
C THR A 179 -11.94 9.07 0.00
N GLY A 180 -11.20 8.57 0.99
CA GLY A 180 -11.13 7.14 1.30
C GLY A 180 -12.48 6.55 1.65
N LEU A 181 -13.27 7.24 2.45
CA LEU A 181 -14.64 6.81 2.81
C LEU A 181 -15.54 6.77 1.57
N LEU A 182 -15.51 7.81 0.74
CA LEU A 182 -16.29 7.86 -0.49
C LEU A 182 -15.88 6.76 -1.46
N THR A 183 -14.57 6.48 -1.61
CA THR A 183 -14.08 5.37 -2.43
C THR A 183 -14.63 4.03 -1.95
N ILE A 184 -14.68 3.78 -0.65
CA ILE A 184 -15.26 2.55 -0.09
C ILE A 184 -16.76 2.49 -0.40
N ILE A 185 -17.50 3.56 -0.13
CA ILE A 185 -18.95 3.60 -0.35
C ILE A 185 -19.27 3.34 -1.83
N THR A 186 -18.63 4.07 -2.75
CA THR A 186 -18.87 3.89 -4.20
C THR A 186 -18.43 2.54 -4.75
N SER A 187 -17.54 1.83 -4.04
CA SER A 187 -17.13 0.47 -4.44
C SER A 187 -18.09 -0.62 -3.98
N ILE A 188 -18.92 -0.34 -2.97
CA ILE A 188 -19.91 -1.32 -2.47
C ILE A 188 -21.17 -1.32 -3.34
N TYR A 189 -21.53 -0.17 -3.87
CA TYR A 189 -22.68 0.00 -4.77
C TYR A 189 -22.30 -0.13 -6.23
#